data_cd9c0bbcc4a13c41bb12a448ddcf9a8a
#
_entry.id   cd9c0bbcc4a13c41bb12a448ddcf9a8a
#
_cell.length_a   1.000
_cell.length_b   1.000
_cell.length_c   1.000
_cell.angle_alpha   90.00
_cell.angle_beta   90.00
_cell.angle_gamma   90.00
#
_symmetry.space_group_name_H-M   'P 1'
#
loop_
_entity.id
_entity.type
_entity.pdbx_description
1 polymer ?
#
loop_
_entity_poly.entity_id
_entity_poly.type
_entity_poly.pdbx_seq_one_letter_code
_entity_poly.pdbx_strand_id
1 'polypeptide(L)'
;MNDVSGLTALDLRPTGGDDIVQQLNAAARRPRWGWIAAITAFILGAALLPWGFIIWAVAVPGCWWLFLRDALQKNVVLLYDLEDAPAVWFDRYTTAWGTAVASDRLWRTVESGRVQTTYQYKANAGVGAIVRRVPAAARIQQPKRLATNVDIPTLRAGKDTLHFLPDRLLVCSGKHYSDVSYRHLMVRRSVTRFVEQPGQVPKDTQLIDQTWQYVNLKGGPDRRFKTNPVLPVVQYGQLELTTAQGFAWSVQSSRATALDEAGALLLNSPA
;
A
#
# COMPACT_ATOMS: atom_id res chain seq x y z
N MET A 1 -8.40 -11.95 17.22
CA MET A 1 -7.52 -11.59 16.09
C MET A 1 -6.56 -10.56 16.63
N ASN A 2 -5.30 -10.68 16.29
CA ASN A 2 -4.26 -9.71 16.67
C ASN A 2 -4.01 -8.77 15.48
N ASP A 3 -3.80 -7.49 15.77
CA ASP A 3 -3.38 -6.52 14.77
C ASP A 3 -1.94 -6.83 14.33
N VAL A 4 -1.74 -6.99 13.04
CA VAL A 4 -0.43 -7.23 12.40
C VAL A 4 -0.08 -6.12 11.40
N SER A 5 -0.84 -5.03 11.41
CA SER A 5 -0.65 -3.91 10.48
C SER A 5 0.61 -3.09 10.77
N GLY A 6 1.24 -3.28 11.92
CA GLY A 6 2.42 -2.52 12.35
C GLY A 6 2.13 -1.06 12.67
N LEU A 7 3.19 -0.31 12.98
CA LEU A 7 3.10 1.12 13.24
C LEU A 7 2.71 1.90 11.97
N THR A 8 1.95 2.98 12.15
CA THR A 8 1.60 3.90 11.07
C THR A 8 2.77 4.86 10.78
N ALA A 9 2.73 5.56 9.64
CA ALA A 9 3.74 6.57 9.30
C ALA A 9 3.85 7.69 10.36
N LEU A 10 2.83 7.87 11.21
CA LEU A 10 2.84 8.82 12.32
C LEU A 10 3.74 8.38 13.48
N ASP A 11 3.76 7.08 13.74
CA ASP A 11 4.43 6.47 14.90
C ASP A 11 5.85 6.01 14.57
N LEU A 12 6.16 5.87 13.28
CA LEU A 12 7.48 5.49 12.79
C LEU A 12 8.47 6.63 12.93
N ARG A 13 9.64 6.34 13.52
CA ARG A 13 10.77 7.27 13.49
C ARG A 13 11.49 7.13 12.16
N PRO A 14 11.75 8.26 11.43
CA PRO A 14 12.53 8.23 10.20
C PRO A 14 13.92 7.63 10.44
N THR A 15 14.37 6.76 9.55
CA THR A 15 15.68 6.08 9.70
C THR A 15 16.67 6.40 8.58
N GLY A 16 16.22 7.02 7.50
CA GLY A 16 17.01 7.24 6.29
C GLY A 16 17.45 8.68 6.02
N GLY A 17 17.14 9.63 6.92
CA GLY A 17 17.49 11.04 6.77
C GLY A 17 16.27 11.94 6.90
N ASP A 18 16.27 12.75 7.95
CA ASP A 18 15.11 13.55 8.38
C ASP A 18 14.66 14.60 7.37
N ASP A 19 15.55 15.07 6.49
CA ASP A 19 15.33 16.26 5.68
C ASP A 19 14.20 16.10 4.66
N ILE A 20 14.19 15.01 3.89
CA ILE A 20 13.17 14.76 2.86
C ILE A 20 11.79 14.52 3.50
N VAL A 21 11.75 13.73 4.57
CA VAL A 21 10.52 13.44 5.30
C VAL A 21 9.94 14.69 5.93
N GLN A 22 10.79 15.54 6.52
CA GLN A 22 10.36 16.83 7.08
C GLN A 22 9.83 17.75 5.99
N GLN A 23 10.50 17.87 4.85
CA GLN A 23 10.04 18.66 3.70
C GLN A 23 8.71 18.16 3.17
N LEU A 24 8.53 16.84 3.00
CA LEU A 24 7.27 16.23 2.54
C LEU A 24 6.14 16.49 3.55
N ASN A 25 6.40 16.33 4.84
CA ASN A 25 5.41 16.60 5.88
C ASN A 25 5.07 18.09 5.96
N ALA A 26 6.04 18.98 5.83
CA ALA A 26 5.83 20.42 5.76
C ALA A 26 4.98 20.79 4.53
N ALA A 27 5.31 20.25 3.36
CA ALA A 27 4.52 20.44 2.14
C ALA A 27 3.09 19.88 2.27
N ALA A 28 2.92 18.77 2.99
CA ALA A 28 1.62 18.16 3.23
C ALA A 28 0.71 18.99 4.17
N ARG A 29 1.28 19.73 5.10
CA ARG A 29 0.57 20.57 6.07
C ARG A 29 0.23 21.95 5.53
N ARG A 30 0.83 22.39 4.42
CA ARG A 30 0.58 23.72 3.86
C ARG A 30 -0.89 23.91 3.53
N PRO A 31 -1.50 25.02 3.98
CA PRO A 31 -2.89 25.35 3.67
C PRO A 31 -3.06 25.61 2.16
N ARG A 32 -4.24 25.39 1.68
CA ARG A 32 -4.62 25.66 0.28
C ARG A 32 -5.12 27.10 0.15
N TRP A 33 -4.19 28.04 0.12
CA TRP A 33 -4.53 29.47 0.07
C TRP A 33 -5.42 29.83 -1.13
N GLY A 34 -5.20 29.21 -2.29
CA GLY A 34 -6.04 29.40 -3.47
C GLY A 34 -7.51 29.06 -3.22
N TRP A 35 -7.80 27.94 -2.52
CA TRP A 35 -9.17 27.57 -2.16
C TRP A 35 -9.78 28.47 -1.09
N ILE A 36 -9.00 28.88 -0.10
CA ILE A 36 -9.46 29.80 0.95
C ILE A 36 -9.83 31.14 0.31
N ALA A 37 -8.95 31.70 -0.53
CA ALA A 37 -9.19 32.93 -1.24
C ALA A 37 -10.42 32.87 -2.16
N ALA A 38 -10.57 31.76 -2.92
CA ALA A 38 -11.71 31.59 -3.82
C ALA A 38 -13.06 31.53 -3.07
N ILE A 39 -13.12 30.75 -1.96
CA ILE A 39 -14.33 30.66 -1.14
C ILE A 39 -14.66 32.03 -0.52
N THR A 40 -13.65 32.72 0.04
CA THR A 40 -13.83 34.04 0.64
C THR A 40 -14.30 35.08 -0.38
N ALA A 41 -13.68 35.12 -1.56
CA ALA A 41 -14.06 36.01 -2.64
C ALA A 41 -15.48 35.72 -3.16
N PHE A 42 -15.87 34.45 -3.23
CA PHE A 42 -17.23 34.06 -3.62
C PHE A 42 -18.28 34.56 -2.62
N ILE A 43 -18.04 34.31 -1.32
CA ILE A 43 -18.97 34.71 -0.26
C ILE A 43 -19.11 36.24 -0.21
N LEU A 44 -17.99 36.99 -0.25
CA LEU A 44 -18.00 38.45 -0.22
C LEU A 44 -18.67 39.04 -1.46
N GLY A 45 -18.38 38.49 -2.64
CA GLY A 45 -19.02 38.95 -3.86
C GLY A 45 -20.54 38.71 -3.89
N ALA A 46 -21.00 37.58 -3.35
CA ALA A 46 -22.42 37.27 -3.25
C ALA A 46 -23.14 38.15 -2.25
N ALA A 47 -22.48 38.47 -1.12
CA ALA A 47 -23.09 39.36 -0.07
C ALA A 47 -23.21 40.81 -0.49
N LEU A 48 -22.37 41.29 -1.42
CA LEU A 48 -22.27 42.66 -1.86
C LEU A 48 -22.85 42.93 -3.26
N LEU A 49 -23.79 42.12 -3.73
CA LEU A 49 -24.44 42.36 -5.02
C LEU A 49 -25.19 43.71 -5.05
N PRO A 50 -25.13 44.47 -6.18
CA PRO A 50 -24.48 44.13 -7.47
C PRO A 50 -22.97 44.42 -7.56
N TRP A 51 -22.36 45.10 -6.57
CA TRP A 51 -20.93 45.47 -6.56
C TRP A 51 -19.99 44.24 -6.51
N GLY A 52 -20.53 43.09 -6.10
CA GLY A 52 -19.81 41.83 -6.04
C GLY A 52 -19.15 41.36 -7.37
N PHE A 53 -19.69 41.79 -8.51
CA PHE A 53 -19.09 41.49 -9.82
C PHE A 53 -17.68 42.07 -9.96
N ILE A 54 -17.43 43.26 -9.39
CA ILE A 54 -16.10 43.87 -9.41
C ILE A 54 -15.13 43.07 -8.56
N ILE A 55 -15.60 42.58 -7.38
CA ILE A 55 -14.81 41.70 -6.51
C ILE A 55 -14.39 40.45 -7.27
N TRP A 56 -15.31 39.81 -7.98
CA TRP A 56 -15.01 38.59 -8.72
C TRP A 56 -14.06 38.84 -9.90
N ALA A 57 -14.22 39.97 -10.62
CA ALA A 57 -13.32 40.34 -11.72
C ALA A 57 -11.85 40.44 -11.27
N VAL A 58 -11.59 40.96 -10.07
CA VAL A 58 -10.25 41.06 -9.47
C VAL A 58 -9.80 39.75 -8.82
N ALA A 59 -10.73 39.04 -8.15
CA ALA A 59 -10.41 37.83 -7.43
C ALA A 59 -10.06 36.65 -8.35
N VAL A 60 -10.66 36.56 -9.56
CA VAL A 60 -10.40 35.44 -10.48
C VAL A 60 -8.90 35.34 -10.84
N PRO A 61 -8.25 36.40 -11.37
CA PRO A 61 -6.82 36.32 -11.69
C PRO A 61 -5.96 36.13 -10.43
N GLY A 62 -6.32 36.74 -9.30
CA GLY A 62 -5.63 36.57 -8.03
C GLY A 62 -5.70 35.12 -7.52
N CYS A 63 -6.89 34.51 -7.53
CA CYS A 63 -7.06 33.11 -7.18
C CYS A 63 -6.30 32.17 -8.13
N TRP A 64 -6.35 32.45 -9.43
CA TRP A 64 -5.58 31.70 -10.42
C TRP A 64 -4.09 31.69 -10.10
N TRP A 65 -3.51 32.85 -9.82
CA TRP A 65 -2.12 32.97 -9.40
C TRP A 65 -1.82 32.20 -8.11
N LEU A 66 -2.70 32.27 -7.10
CA LEU A 66 -2.58 31.52 -5.86
C LEU A 66 -2.65 30.02 -6.08
N PHE A 67 -3.50 29.52 -6.99
CA PHE A 67 -3.54 28.09 -7.35
C PHE A 67 -2.24 27.62 -7.98
N LEU A 68 -1.67 28.41 -8.91
CA LEU A 68 -0.37 28.09 -9.52
C LEU A 68 0.74 28.07 -8.47
N ARG A 69 0.80 29.07 -7.62
CA ARG A 69 1.77 29.15 -6.52
C ARG A 69 1.63 27.97 -5.56
N ASP A 70 0.40 27.63 -5.16
CA ASP A 70 0.10 26.50 -4.30
C ASP A 70 0.54 25.15 -4.93
N ALA A 71 0.40 24.99 -6.24
CA ALA A 71 0.81 23.81 -6.97
C ALA A 71 2.35 23.64 -6.97
N LEU A 72 3.07 24.75 -7.23
CA LEU A 72 4.55 24.76 -7.25
C LEU A 72 5.14 24.48 -5.85
N GLN A 73 4.55 25.04 -4.81
CA GLN A 73 5.08 24.90 -3.44
C GLN A 73 4.79 23.56 -2.77
N LYS A 74 3.96 22.70 -3.36
CA LYS A 74 3.58 21.40 -2.77
C LYS A 74 4.45 20.24 -3.23
N ASN A 75 5.28 20.44 -4.22
CA ASN A 75 6.13 19.41 -4.76
C ASN A 75 7.56 19.53 -4.21
N VAL A 76 8.04 18.45 -3.63
CA VAL A 76 9.45 18.26 -3.29
C VAL A 76 10.08 17.60 -4.52
N VAL A 77 11.18 18.14 -5.01
CA VAL A 77 11.92 17.58 -6.13
C VAL A 77 13.09 16.79 -5.57
N LEU A 78 13.15 15.52 -5.91
CA LEU A 78 14.24 14.62 -5.53
C LEU A 78 14.83 14.01 -6.81
N LEU A 79 15.99 14.47 -7.19
CA LEU A 79 16.71 13.95 -8.34
C LEU A 79 17.72 12.90 -7.84
N TYR A 80 17.64 11.73 -8.42
CA TYR A 80 18.59 10.66 -8.20
C TYR A 80 19.64 10.68 -9.31
N ASP A 81 20.89 10.82 -8.90
CA ASP A 81 22.03 10.55 -9.77
C ASP A 81 22.43 9.09 -9.52
N LEU A 82 21.82 8.20 -10.29
CA LEU A 82 22.04 6.77 -10.17
C LEU A 82 23.10 6.36 -11.18
N GLU A 83 24.27 6.00 -10.68
CA GLU A 83 25.36 5.45 -11.43
C GLU A 83 25.66 4.01 -10.99
N ASP A 84 26.20 3.22 -11.90
CA ASP A 84 26.71 1.86 -11.64
C ASP A 84 25.72 0.90 -10.98
N ALA A 85 26.12 0.25 -9.90
CA ALA A 85 25.40 -0.82 -9.25
C ALA A 85 24.02 -0.42 -8.68
N PRO A 86 23.81 0.76 -8.05
CA PRO A 86 22.49 1.20 -7.61
C PRO A 86 21.51 1.41 -8.75
N ALA A 87 21.96 1.92 -9.91
CA ALA A 87 21.13 2.11 -11.10
C ALA A 87 20.64 0.76 -11.63
N VAL A 88 21.56 -0.18 -11.82
CA VAL A 88 21.25 -1.52 -12.30
C VAL A 88 20.30 -2.26 -11.35
N TRP A 89 20.55 -2.15 -10.03
CA TRP A 89 19.68 -2.75 -9.03
C TRP A 89 18.25 -2.19 -9.10
N PHE A 90 18.11 -0.87 -9.16
CA PHE A 90 16.80 -0.23 -9.15
C PHE A 90 16.00 -0.49 -10.44
N ASP A 91 16.66 -0.54 -11.58
CA ASP A 91 16.03 -0.91 -12.85
C ASP A 91 15.52 -2.36 -12.82
N ARG A 92 16.35 -3.29 -12.34
CA ARG A 92 15.92 -4.69 -12.13
C ARG A 92 14.78 -4.80 -11.13
N TYR A 93 14.82 -4.02 -10.05
CA TYR A 93 13.74 -4.00 -9.06
C TYR A 93 12.42 -3.49 -9.66
N THR A 94 12.48 -2.40 -10.43
CA THR A 94 11.31 -1.83 -11.12
C THR A 94 10.75 -2.81 -12.15
N THR A 95 11.59 -3.50 -12.89
CA THR A 95 11.19 -4.54 -13.84
C THR A 95 10.53 -5.73 -13.12
N ALA A 96 11.13 -6.24 -12.04
CA ALA A 96 10.57 -7.31 -11.24
C ALA A 96 9.23 -6.93 -10.61
N TRP A 97 9.05 -5.64 -10.23
CA TRP A 97 7.79 -5.12 -9.72
C TRP A 97 6.64 -5.20 -10.73
N GLY A 98 6.95 -5.23 -12.02
CA GLY A 98 5.97 -5.43 -13.09
C GLY A 98 5.14 -6.71 -12.93
N THR A 99 5.71 -7.77 -12.34
CA THR A 99 4.96 -9.02 -12.05
C THR A 99 3.90 -8.83 -10.98
N ALA A 100 4.17 -8.00 -9.97
CA ALA A 100 3.19 -7.62 -8.96
C ALA A 100 2.08 -6.74 -9.55
N VAL A 101 2.44 -5.79 -10.45
CA VAL A 101 1.46 -4.95 -11.16
C VAL A 101 0.54 -5.78 -12.05
N ALA A 102 1.07 -6.84 -12.66
CA ALA A 102 0.32 -7.76 -13.54
C ALA A 102 -0.51 -8.80 -12.79
N SER A 103 -0.45 -8.86 -11.45
CA SER A 103 -1.26 -9.79 -10.66
C SER A 103 -2.73 -9.39 -10.66
N ASP A 104 -3.62 -10.38 -10.78
CA ASP A 104 -5.07 -10.14 -10.79
C ASP A 104 -5.54 -9.48 -9.50
N ARG A 105 -5.01 -9.94 -8.36
CA ARG A 105 -5.33 -9.38 -7.04
C ARG A 105 -4.14 -9.33 -6.10
N LEU A 106 -4.12 -8.27 -5.32
CA LEU A 106 -3.20 -8.07 -4.21
C LEU A 106 -3.99 -7.70 -2.96
N TRP A 107 -3.50 -8.13 -1.80
CA TRP A 107 -4.09 -7.79 -0.50
C TRP A 107 -3.00 -7.48 0.52
N ARG A 108 -3.31 -6.57 1.43
CA ARG A 108 -2.57 -6.39 2.67
C ARG A 108 -3.29 -7.12 3.80
N THR A 109 -2.58 -7.96 4.55
CA THR A 109 -3.08 -8.54 5.78
C THR A 109 -2.95 -7.52 6.92
N VAL A 110 -4.05 -7.20 7.58
CA VAL A 110 -4.08 -6.22 8.68
C VAL A 110 -4.30 -6.88 10.03
N GLU A 111 -5.00 -8.00 10.06
CA GLU A 111 -5.22 -8.77 11.27
C GLU A 111 -5.04 -10.26 10.99
N SER A 112 -4.46 -10.97 11.92
CA SER A 112 -4.36 -12.42 11.87
C SER A 112 -4.70 -13.04 13.24
N GLY A 113 -5.23 -14.24 13.21
CA GLY A 113 -5.57 -14.98 14.42
C GLY A 113 -5.48 -16.48 14.19
N ARG A 114 -5.10 -17.21 15.21
CA ARG A 114 -5.17 -18.67 15.20
C ARG A 114 -6.55 -19.13 15.60
N VAL A 115 -7.03 -20.18 14.95
CA VAL A 115 -8.23 -20.89 15.38
C VAL A 115 -7.96 -21.57 16.71
N GLN A 116 -8.76 -21.26 17.71
CA GLN A 116 -8.53 -21.71 19.10
C GLN A 116 -9.40 -22.91 19.49
N THR A 117 -10.54 -23.10 18.79
CA THR A 117 -11.49 -24.17 19.16
C THR A 117 -11.69 -25.18 18.03
N THR A 118 -11.98 -26.43 18.39
CA THR A 118 -12.33 -27.48 17.42
C THR A 118 -13.55 -27.11 16.57
N TYR A 119 -14.50 -26.37 17.16
CA TYR A 119 -15.68 -25.90 16.43
C TYR A 119 -15.31 -24.90 15.34
N GLN A 120 -14.50 -23.89 15.68
CA GLN A 120 -13.98 -22.92 14.71
C GLN A 120 -13.18 -23.59 13.58
N TYR A 121 -12.33 -24.56 13.91
CA TYR A 121 -11.57 -25.32 12.92
C TYR A 121 -12.49 -26.03 11.92
N LYS A 122 -13.52 -26.74 12.43
CA LYS A 122 -14.49 -27.44 11.59
C LYS A 122 -15.34 -26.52 10.73
N ALA A 123 -15.75 -25.36 11.26
CA ALA A 123 -16.54 -24.38 10.54
C ALA A 123 -15.74 -23.51 9.55
N ASN A 124 -14.41 -23.52 9.69
CA ASN A 124 -13.48 -22.74 8.85
C ASN A 124 -12.73 -23.64 7.87
N ALA A 125 -13.41 -24.59 7.26
CA ALA A 125 -12.87 -25.48 6.24
C ALA A 125 -11.56 -26.22 6.63
N GLY A 126 -11.33 -26.44 7.93
CA GLY A 126 -10.10 -27.04 8.44
C GLY A 126 -8.87 -26.10 8.40
N VAL A 127 -9.06 -24.80 8.26
CA VAL A 127 -7.97 -23.83 8.28
C VAL A 127 -7.67 -23.38 9.70
N GLY A 128 -6.40 -23.48 10.10
CA GLY A 128 -5.93 -23.13 11.44
C GLY A 128 -5.73 -21.64 11.70
N ALA A 129 -5.87 -20.79 10.68
CA ALA A 129 -5.69 -19.34 10.78
C ALA A 129 -6.84 -18.57 10.10
N ILE A 130 -7.20 -17.45 10.69
CA ILE A 130 -8.15 -16.49 10.11
C ILE A 130 -7.40 -15.20 9.88
N VAL A 131 -7.54 -14.63 8.69
CA VAL A 131 -6.88 -13.37 8.32
C VAL A 131 -7.91 -12.37 7.81
N ARG A 132 -7.72 -11.11 8.19
CA ARG A 132 -8.45 -9.98 7.61
C ARG A 132 -7.55 -9.28 6.61
N ARG A 133 -8.02 -9.21 5.36
CA ARG A 133 -7.29 -8.63 4.24
C ARG A 133 -7.97 -7.35 3.75
N VAL A 134 -7.16 -6.40 3.33
CA VAL A 134 -7.60 -5.16 2.66
C VAL A 134 -7.07 -5.21 1.23
N PRO A 135 -7.89 -4.88 0.22
CA PRO A 135 -7.42 -4.80 -1.16
C PRO A 135 -6.21 -3.88 -1.30
N ALA A 136 -5.21 -4.34 -2.02
CA ALA A 136 -4.01 -3.61 -2.33
C ALA A 136 -3.82 -3.49 -3.85
N ALA A 137 -3.03 -2.52 -4.29
CA ALA A 137 -2.68 -2.32 -5.68
C ALA A 137 -1.20 -1.97 -5.82
N ALA A 138 -0.51 -2.70 -6.67
CA ALA A 138 0.84 -2.38 -7.11
C ALA A 138 0.77 -1.49 -8.36
N ARG A 139 1.64 -0.51 -8.44
CA ARG A 139 1.77 0.40 -9.58
C ARG A 139 3.22 0.86 -9.71
N ILE A 140 3.56 1.39 -10.87
CA ILE A 140 4.78 2.16 -11.10
C ILE A 140 4.30 3.59 -11.39
N GLN A 141 4.52 4.50 -10.44
CA GLN A 141 4.01 5.87 -10.54
C GLN A 141 4.76 6.82 -9.62
N GLN A 142 4.80 8.08 -9.99
CA GLN A 142 5.34 9.15 -9.15
C GLN A 142 4.52 9.30 -7.85
N PRO A 143 5.18 9.42 -6.68
CA PRO A 143 4.50 9.74 -5.43
C PRO A 143 3.84 11.12 -5.52
N LYS A 144 2.71 11.28 -4.84
CA LYS A 144 2.10 12.60 -4.70
C LYS A 144 3.04 13.51 -3.91
N ARG A 145 3.30 14.69 -4.40
CA ARG A 145 4.17 15.73 -3.80
C ARG A 145 5.67 15.43 -3.87
N LEU A 146 6.07 14.37 -4.54
CA LEU A 146 7.48 14.08 -4.80
C LEU A 146 7.64 13.92 -6.31
N ALA A 147 8.40 14.82 -6.92
CA ALA A 147 8.79 14.71 -8.31
C ALA A 147 10.18 14.08 -8.36
N THR A 148 10.32 13.00 -9.11
CA THR A 148 11.59 12.29 -9.29
C THR A 148 11.87 12.08 -10.78
N ASN A 149 13.13 11.84 -11.09
CA ASN A 149 13.60 11.48 -12.44
C ASN A 149 13.57 9.96 -12.69
N VAL A 150 13.06 9.16 -11.73
CA VAL A 150 13.00 7.70 -11.83
C VAL A 150 11.57 7.21 -11.61
N ASP A 151 11.24 6.08 -12.19
CA ASP A 151 9.94 5.42 -12.02
C ASP A 151 9.89 4.70 -10.68
N ILE A 152 8.88 5.02 -9.86
CA ILE A 152 8.79 4.55 -8.48
C ILE A 152 7.80 3.39 -8.35
N PRO A 153 8.28 2.18 -8.02
CA PRO A 153 7.42 1.09 -7.58
C PRO A 153 6.60 1.48 -6.36
N THR A 154 5.31 1.25 -6.41
CA THR A 154 4.36 1.73 -5.39
C THR A 154 3.38 0.63 -5.03
N LEU A 155 3.13 0.46 -3.74
CA LEU A 155 2.13 -0.45 -3.19
C LEU A 155 1.15 0.33 -2.33
N ARG A 156 -0.12 0.34 -2.71
CA ARG A 156 -1.17 1.02 -1.97
C ARG A 156 -2.16 0.03 -1.37
N ALA A 157 -2.51 0.22 -0.10
CA ALA A 157 -3.57 -0.50 0.58
C ALA A 157 -4.39 0.45 1.48
N GLY A 158 -5.63 0.69 1.10
CA GLY A 158 -6.49 1.66 1.79
C GLY A 158 -5.92 3.09 1.75
N LYS A 159 -5.67 3.67 2.93
CA LYS A 159 -5.07 5.01 3.10
C LYS A 159 -3.54 5.00 3.06
N ASP A 160 -2.93 3.84 3.21
CA ASP A 160 -1.48 3.69 3.32
C ASP A 160 -0.87 3.35 1.97
N THR A 161 0.31 3.88 1.72
CA THR A 161 1.05 3.67 0.47
C THR A 161 2.54 3.54 0.79
N LEU A 162 3.16 2.54 0.21
CA LEU A 162 4.61 2.35 0.19
C LEU A 162 5.14 2.80 -1.16
N HIS A 163 6.20 3.61 -1.15
CA HIS A 163 6.94 4.00 -2.34
C HIS A 163 8.38 3.50 -2.18
N PHE A 164 8.81 2.64 -3.07
CA PHE A 164 10.15 2.06 -3.06
C PHE A 164 11.09 2.97 -3.83
N LEU A 165 11.81 3.83 -3.12
CA LEU A 165 12.82 4.72 -3.68
C LEU A 165 14.15 3.97 -3.86
N PRO A 166 15.11 4.50 -4.64
CA PRO A 166 16.40 3.84 -4.81
C PRO A 166 17.20 3.63 -3.53
N ASP A 167 17.04 4.50 -2.54
CA ASP A 167 17.81 4.56 -1.30
C ASP A 167 17.03 4.18 -0.03
N ARG A 168 15.70 4.19 -0.09
CA ARG A 168 14.82 3.96 1.07
C ARG A 168 13.40 3.59 0.68
N LEU A 169 12.67 3.05 1.64
CA LEU A 169 11.23 2.85 1.54
C LEU A 169 10.51 4.05 2.16
N LEU A 170 9.75 4.80 1.36
CA LEU A 170 8.92 5.89 1.85
C LEU A 170 7.52 5.37 2.18
N VAL A 171 7.10 5.56 3.42
CA VAL A 171 5.80 5.15 3.95
C VAL A 171 4.89 6.37 4.03
N CYS A 172 3.76 6.33 3.37
CA CYS A 172 2.76 7.40 3.39
C CYS A 172 1.45 6.90 4.01
N SER A 173 0.97 7.55 5.07
CA SER A 173 -0.35 7.30 5.66
C SER A 173 -1.16 8.59 5.64
N GLY A 174 -2.09 8.69 4.69
CA GLY A 174 -2.89 9.89 4.46
C GLY A 174 -2.04 11.10 4.02
N LYS A 175 -1.69 11.98 4.96
CA LYS A 175 -0.84 13.17 4.74
C LYS A 175 0.52 13.09 5.44
N HIS A 176 0.78 12.01 6.15
CA HIS A 176 2.00 11.82 6.92
C HIS A 176 2.96 10.92 6.17
N TYR A 177 4.20 11.33 6.12
CA TYR A 177 5.30 10.60 5.50
C TYR A 177 6.31 10.20 6.58
N SER A 178 6.82 9.00 6.47
CA SER A 178 7.98 8.48 7.19
C SER A 178 8.81 7.66 6.23
N ASP A 179 10.03 7.35 6.58
CA ASP A 179 10.89 6.50 5.78
C ASP A 179 11.47 5.34 6.59
N VAL A 180 11.84 4.30 5.88
CA VAL A 180 12.53 3.13 6.40
C VAL A 180 13.73 2.87 5.50
N SER A 181 14.92 2.89 6.07
CA SER A 181 16.14 2.49 5.35
C SER A 181 16.09 0.99 5.04
N TYR A 182 16.49 0.61 3.84
CA TYR A 182 16.58 -0.80 3.44
C TYR A 182 17.50 -1.62 4.35
N ARG A 183 18.52 -0.99 4.97
CA ARG A 183 19.41 -1.67 5.94
C ARG A 183 18.69 -2.20 7.17
N HIS A 184 17.57 -1.57 7.55
CA HIS A 184 16.78 -1.97 8.70
C HIS A 184 15.56 -2.80 8.31
N LEU A 185 15.35 -3.02 7.00
CA LEU A 185 14.20 -3.73 6.48
C LEU A 185 14.47 -5.24 6.45
N MET A 186 13.70 -5.98 7.22
CA MET A 186 13.65 -7.43 7.17
C MET A 186 12.60 -7.85 6.17
N VAL A 187 12.99 -8.63 5.17
CA VAL A 187 12.14 -9.10 4.09
C VAL A 187 11.99 -10.61 4.19
N ARG A 188 10.77 -11.09 4.30
CA ARG A 188 10.46 -12.53 4.27
C ARG A 188 9.52 -12.84 3.12
N ARG A 189 9.88 -13.83 2.33
CA ARG A 189 9.08 -14.35 1.22
C ARG A 189 8.58 -15.74 1.58
N SER A 190 7.32 -15.98 1.32
CA SER A 190 6.71 -17.29 1.54
C SER A 190 5.54 -17.50 0.60
N VAL A 191 5.08 -18.74 0.58
CA VAL A 191 3.86 -19.11 -0.12
C VAL A 191 2.85 -19.61 0.89
N THR A 192 1.61 -19.16 0.77
CA THR A 192 0.54 -19.47 1.72
C THR A 192 -0.60 -20.19 1.02
N ARG A 193 -1.08 -21.26 1.66
CA ARG A 193 -2.31 -21.94 1.24
C ARG A 193 -3.51 -21.14 1.77
N PHE A 194 -4.48 -20.90 0.92
CA PHE A 194 -5.69 -20.15 1.27
C PHE A 194 -6.93 -20.85 0.73
N VAL A 195 -8.01 -20.84 1.52
CA VAL A 195 -9.31 -21.37 1.10
C VAL A 195 -10.19 -20.21 0.63
N GLU A 196 -10.54 -20.22 -0.63
CA GLU A 196 -11.41 -19.19 -1.23
C GLU A 196 -12.85 -19.66 -1.36
N GLN A 197 -13.77 -18.71 -1.49
CA GLN A 197 -15.15 -19.02 -1.82
C GLN A 197 -15.28 -19.36 -3.31
N PRO A 198 -16.19 -20.27 -3.70
CA PRO A 198 -16.46 -20.53 -5.10
C PRO A 198 -16.82 -19.24 -5.85
N GLY A 199 -16.20 -19.02 -7.00
CA GLY A 199 -16.41 -17.81 -7.81
C GLY A 199 -15.58 -16.59 -7.39
N GLN A 200 -14.81 -16.65 -6.29
CA GLN A 200 -13.92 -15.58 -5.86
C GLN A 200 -12.44 -15.86 -6.15
N VAL A 201 -12.12 -16.99 -6.73
CA VAL A 201 -10.74 -17.37 -7.09
C VAL A 201 -10.22 -16.43 -8.18
N PRO A 202 -9.06 -15.76 -7.96
CA PRO A 202 -8.42 -14.95 -8.98
C PRO A 202 -7.98 -15.79 -10.18
N LYS A 203 -7.94 -15.14 -11.37
CA LYS A 203 -7.69 -15.84 -12.64
C LYS A 203 -6.27 -16.39 -12.77
N ASP A 204 -5.31 -15.75 -12.12
CA ASP A 204 -3.88 -16.05 -12.18
C ASP A 204 -3.39 -16.93 -11.02
N THR A 205 -4.32 -17.44 -10.21
CA THR A 205 -4.02 -18.22 -9.03
C THR A 205 -3.95 -19.72 -9.35
N GLN A 206 -3.02 -20.42 -8.73
CA GLN A 206 -2.91 -21.85 -8.82
C GLN A 206 -3.84 -22.55 -7.82
N LEU A 207 -4.77 -23.35 -8.32
CA LEU A 207 -5.54 -24.29 -7.52
C LEU A 207 -4.65 -25.48 -7.15
N ILE A 208 -4.52 -25.76 -5.85
CA ILE A 208 -3.64 -26.82 -5.36
C ILE A 208 -4.39 -27.98 -4.71
N ASP A 209 -5.62 -27.70 -4.22
CA ASP A 209 -6.42 -28.69 -3.51
C ASP A 209 -7.89 -28.24 -3.44
N GLN A 210 -8.74 -29.06 -2.84
CA GLN A 210 -10.12 -28.76 -2.51
C GLN A 210 -10.44 -29.20 -1.09
N THR A 211 -11.31 -28.48 -0.41
CA THR A 211 -11.77 -28.82 0.94
C THR A 211 -13.29 -28.61 1.05
N TRP A 212 -13.86 -28.99 2.16
CA TRP A 212 -15.26 -28.76 2.47
C TRP A 212 -15.43 -27.57 3.39
N GLN A 213 -16.51 -26.84 3.28
CA GLN A 213 -16.78 -25.72 4.21
C GLN A 213 -16.85 -26.19 5.65
N TYR A 214 -17.45 -27.37 5.88
CA TYR A 214 -17.52 -28.01 7.17
C TYR A 214 -16.78 -29.34 7.13
N VAL A 215 -15.66 -29.42 7.87
CA VAL A 215 -14.82 -30.61 7.91
C VAL A 215 -14.98 -31.37 9.23
N ASN A 216 -14.79 -32.67 9.19
CA ASN A 216 -14.62 -33.49 10.39
C ASN A 216 -13.15 -33.39 10.89
N LEU A 217 -12.84 -34.00 12.02
CA LEU A 217 -11.45 -33.99 12.57
C LEU A 217 -10.41 -34.70 11.70
N LYS A 218 -10.87 -35.55 10.77
CA LYS A 218 -9.99 -36.28 9.84
C LYS A 218 -9.83 -35.56 8.49
N GLY A 219 -10.39 -34.33 8.33
CA GLY A 219 -10.33 -33.54 7.08
C GLY A 219 -11.39 -33.89 6.04
N GLY A 220 -12.25 -34.90 6.26
CA GLY A 220 -13.35 -35.20 5.34
C GLY A 220 -14.59 -34.37 5.62
N PRO A 221 -15.66 -34.50 4.78
CA PRO A 221 -16.90 -33.76 4.98
C PRO A 221 -17.60 -34.12 6.30
N ASP A 222 -18.10 -33.12 7.00
CA ASP A 222 -18.93 -33.35 8.19
C ASP A 222 -20.38 -33.68 7.77
N ARG A 223 -20.76 -34.93 7.95
CA ARG A 223 -22.07 -35.47 7.52
C ARG A 223 -23.28 -34.86 8.23
N ARG A 224 -23.07 -34.10 9.28
CA ARG A 224 -24.14 -33.40 10.00
C ARG A 224 -24.71 -32.23 9.20
N PHE A 225 -23.95 -31.71 8.24
CA PHE A 225 -24.37 -30.63 7.37
C PHE A 225 -24.86 -31.16 6.03
N LYS A 226 -26.17 -31.02 5.77
CA LYS A 226 -26.79 -31.46 4.52
C LYS A 226 -26.28 -30.70 3.32
N THR A 227 -26.01 -29.39 3.48
CA THR A 227 -25.40 -28.53 2.47
C THR A 227 -23.98 -28.23 2.91
N ASN A 228 -23.03 -28.84 2.24
CA ASN A 228 -21.60 -28.69 2.54
C ASN A 228 -20.82 -28.47 1.24
N PRO A 229 -20.67 -27.21 0.80
CA PRO A 229 -20.03 -26.91 -0.47
C PRO A 229 -18.54 -27.23 -0.44
N VAL A 230 -18.02 -27.63 -1.59
CA VAL A 230 -16.58 -27.79 -1.83
C VAL A 230 -15.97 -26.41 -2.06
N LEU A 231 -14.89 -26.12 -1.37
CA LEU A 231 -14.14 -24.88 -1.44
C LEU A 231 -12.78 -25.11 -2.11
N PRO A 232 -12.36 -24.24 -3.03
CA PRO A 232 -11.04 -24.33 -3.64
C PRO A 232 -9.95 -23.92 -2.65
N VAL A 233 -8.87 -24.68 -2.62
CA VAL A 233 -7.63 -24.36 -1.90
C VAL A 233 -6.62 -23.85 -2.92
N VAL A 234 -6.18 -22.63 -2.72
CA VAL A 234 -5.30 -21.92 -3.64
C VAL A 234 -3.97 -21.58 -3.00
N GLN A 235 -3.00 -21.26 -3.84
CA GLN A 235 -1.66 -20.89 -3.42
C GLN A 235 -1.41 -19.41 -3.73
N TYR A 236 -1.10 -18.63 -2.68
CA TYR A 236 -0.78 -17.22 -2.78
C TYR A 236 0.67 -16.95 -2.43
N GLY A 237 1.29 -16.01 -3.15
CA GLY A 237 2.56 -15.45 -2.74
C GLY A 237 2.39 -14.52 -1.55
N GLN A 238 3.36 -14.49 -0.65
CA GLN A 238 3.35 -13.60 0.51
C GLN A 238 4.71 -12.94 0.67
N LEU A 239 4.69 -11.62 0.81
CA LEU A 239 5.83 -10.76 1.13
C LEU A 239 5.59 -10.08 2.46
N GLU A 240 6.47 -10.28 3.41
CA GLU A 240 6.46 -9.61 4.70
C GLU A 240 7.64 -8.65 4.77
N LEU A 241 7.35 -7.41 5.10
CA LEU A 241 8.30 -6.33 5.29
C LEU A 241 8.18 -5.86 6.74
N THR A 242 9.24 -6.00 7.51
CA THR A 242 9.24 -5.65 8.94
C THR A 242 10.50 -4.90 9.34
N THR A 243 10.44 -4.17 10.45
CA THR A 243 11.62 -3.58 11.08
C THR A 243 11.58 -3.79 12.59
N ALA A 244 12.73 -3.69 13.24
CA ALA A 244 12.82 -3.73 14.71
C ALA A 244 12.06 -2.57 15.39
N GLN A 245 11.82 -1.46 14.66
CA GLN A 245 11.08 -0.29 15.17
C GLN A 245 9.55 -0.44 15.08
N GLY A 246 9.05 -1.59 14.64
CA GLY A 246 7.61 -1.87 14.63
C GLY A 246 6.89 -1.61 13.29
N PHE A 247 7.61 -1.23 12.23
CA PHE A 247 7.02 -1.27 10.89
C PHE A 247 6.71 -2.72 10.51
N ALA A 248 5.49 -2.97 10.00
CA ALA A 248 5.10 -4.28 9.53
C ALA A 248 4.09 -4.17 8.38
N TRP A 249 4.41 -4.82 7.28
CA TRP A 249 3.51 -5.01 6.16
C TRP A 249 3.56 -6.45 5.69
N SER A 250 2.40 -7.08 5.62
CA SER A 250 2.24 -8.41 5.02
C SER A 250 1.34 -8.27 3.80
N VAL A 251 1.87 -8.62 2.65
CA VAL A 251 1.21 -8.49 1.35
C VAL A 251 1.07 -9.86 0.73
N GLN A 252 -0.11 -10.18 0.25
CA GLN A 252 -0.40 -11.40 -0.49
C GLN A 252 -0.71 -11.07 -1.95
N SER A 253 -0.22 -11.90 -2.87
CA SER A 253 -0.51 -11.83 -4.30
C SER A 253 -1.21 -13.09 -4.77
N SER A 254 -2.19 -12.93 -5.66
CA SER A 254 -2.91 -14.03 -6.27
C SER A 254 -2.00 -14.96 -7.07
N ARG A 255 -0.99 -14.42 -7.74
CA ARG A 255 0.08 -15.19 -8.38
C ARG A 255 1.17 -15.48 -7.36
N ALA A 256 1.44 -16.74 -7.07
CA ALA A 256 2.36 -17.18 -6.01
C ALA A 256 3.78 -16.60 -6.13
N THR A 257 4.27 -16.39 -7.35
CA THR A 257 5.64 -15.92 -7.63
C THR A 257 5.76 -14.41 -7.86
N ALA A 258 4.64 -13.67 -7.84
CA ALA A 258 4.62 -12.27 -8.28
C ALA A 258 5.51 -11.32 -7.44
N LEU A 259 5.75 -11.65 -6.18
CA LEU A 259 6.53 -10.84 -5.26
C LEU A 259 7.92 -11.44 -4.95
N ASP A 260 8.26 -12.59 -5.53
CA ASP A 260 9.47 -13.34 -5.18
C ASP A 260 10.76 -12.62 -5.62
N GLU A 261 10.82 -12.21 -6.89
CA GLU A 261 12.01 -11.54 -7.42
C GLU A 261 12.19 -10.15 -6.80
N ALA A 262 11.12 -9.36 -6.72
CA ALA A 262 11.15 -8.07 -6.06
C ALA A 262 11.59 -8.18 -4.59
N GLY A 263 11.06 -9.16 -3.85
CA GLY A 263 11.47 -9.43 -2.48
C GLY A 263 12.93 -9.91 -2.35
N ALA A 264 13.44 -10.67 -3.33
CA ALA A 264 14.85 -11.09 -3.36
C ALA A 264 15.79 -9.91 -3.58
N LEU A 265 15.41 -8.98 -4.47
CA LEU A 265 16.18 -7.77 -4.74
C LEU A 265 16.21 -6.82 -3.55
N LEU A 266 15.12 -6.71 -2.78
CA LEU A 266 15.09 -5.91 -1.55
C LEU A 266 16.05 -6.45 -0.47
N LEU A 267 16.23 -7.77 -0.36
CA LEU A 267 17.20 -8.38 0.55
C LEU A 267 18.66 -8.02 0.20
N ASN A 268 18.92 -7.74 -1.08
CA ASN A 268 20.24 -7.47 -1.62
C ASN A 268 20.34 -6.00 -2.09
N SER A 269 19.61 -5.10 -1.45
CA SER A 269 19.68 -3.68 -1.79
C SER A 269 21.08 -3.13 -1.53
N PRO A 270 21.64 -2.28 -2.41
CA PRO A 270 22.97 -1.69 -2.24
C PRO A 270 23.02 -0.57 -1.18
N ALA A 271 21.92 -0.31 -0.46
CA ALA A 271 21.77 0.78 0.49
C ALA A 271 22.51 0.58 1.83
#